data_b8ba488069642d52d1109e636df72b88
#
_entry.id   b8ba488069642d52d1109e636df72b88
#
_cell.length_a   1.000
_cell.length_b   1.000
_cell.length_c   1.000
_cell.angle_alpha   90.00
_cell.angle_beta   90.00
_cell.angle_gamma   90.00
#
_symmetry.space_group_name_H-M   'P 1'
#
loop_
_entity.id
_entity.type
_entity.pdbx_description
1 polymer ?
#
loop_
_entity_poly.entity_id
_entity_poly.type
_entity_poly.pdbx_seq_one_letter_code
_entity_poly.pdbx_strand_id
1 'polypeptide(L)'
;MPLAKRIIENYDTIIFATPIYWYAMSAIMKTFFDRLSDLIRIEKGIGRKLRGKSLAMVSCSGHDDRAPGFPEPFKLTADYLGMNYLGDIHTWVEDEVGITKQSIERMDGFLRKVNYSTQQKSQ
;
A
#
# COMPACT_ATOMS: atom_id res chain seq x y z
N MET A 1 1.04 -17.75 5.97
CA MET A 1 1.62 -16.38 5.95
C MET A 1 1.74 -15.77 7.36
N PRO A 2 2.78 -16.07 8.11
CA PRO A 2 2.89 -15.56 9.49
C PRO A 2 2.97 -14.03 9.57
N LEU A 3 3.66 -13.39 8.62
CA LEU A 3 3.76 -11.92 8.59
C LEU A 3 2.40 -11.27 8.37
N ALA A 4 1.63 -11.74 7.40
CA ALA A 4 0.31 -11.20 7.11
C ALA A 4 -0.63 -11.37 8.30
N LYS A 5 -0.61 -12.54 8.94
CA LYS A 5 -1.41 -12.80 10.14
C LYS A 5 -1.10 -11.79 11.24
N ARG A 6 0.19 -11.55 11.52
CA ARG A 6 0.60 -10.61 12.57
C ARG A 6 0.15 -9.18 12.24
N ILE A 7 0.25 -8.77 10.98
CA ILE A 7 -0.19 -7.45 10.54
C ILE A 7 -1.70 -7.31 10.71
N ILE A 8 -2.45 -8.29 10.23
CA ILE A 8 -3.93 -8.24 10.26
C ILE A 8 -4.46 -8.21 11.67
N GLU A 9 -3.85 -8.96 12.58
CA GLU A 9 -4.32 -9.03 13.96
C GLU A 9 -4.00 -7.78 14.78
N ASN A 10 -3.02 -6.96 14.36
CA ASN A 10 -2.52 -5.87 15.18
C ASN A 10 -2.73 -4.47 14.60
N TYR A 11 -3.08 -4.34 13.32
CA TYR A 11 -3.17 -3.04 12.66
C TYR A 11 -4.45 -2.92 11.84
N ASP A 12 -4.98 -1.70 11.75
CA ASP A 12 -6.19 -1.40 10.99
C ASP A 12 -5.89 -0.73 9.64
N THR A 13 -4.74 -0.11 9.51
CA THR A 13 -4.30 0.55 8.28
C THR A 13 -2.95 -0.04 7.85
N ILE A 14 -2.87 -0.45 6.59
CA ILE A 14 -1.66 -1.02 6.01
C ILE A 14 -1.19 -0.11 4.88
N ILE A 15 0.05 0.33 4.96
CA ILE A 15 0.67 1.13 3.90
C ILE A 15 1.72 0.26 3.21
N PHE A 16 1.50 0.00 1.92
CA PHE A 16 2.47 -0.72 1.11
C PHE A 16 3.43 0.28 0.46
N ALA A 17 4.72 0.03 0.61
CA ALA A 17 5.76 0.85 0.00
C ALA A 17 6.59 -0.02 -0.95
N THR A 18 6.71 0.40 -2.20
CA THR A 18 7.40 -0.39 -3.22
C THR A 18 8.13 0.49 -4.22
N PRO A 19 9.35 0.10 -4.66
CA PRO A 19 9.92 0.68 -5.86
C PRO A 19 9.11 0.26 -7.09
N ILE A 20 9.26 1.00 -8.18
CA ILE A 20 8.69 0.63 -9.47
C ILE A 20 9.78 -0.03 -10.30
N TYR A 21 9.56 -1.28 -10.65
CA TYR A 21 10.45 -2.03 -11.55
C TYR A 21 9.64 -2.47 -12.77
N TRP A 22 10.02 -1.95 -13.93
CA TRP A 22 9.33 -2.27 -15.18
C TRP A 22 7.81 -2.09 -15.06
N TYR A 23 7.41 -0.91 -14.58
CA TYR A 23 6.02 -0.46 -14.46
C TYR A 23 5.17 -1.22 -13.44
N ALA A 24 5.80 -2.03 -12.59
CA ALA A 24 5.08 -2.84 -11.60
C ALA A 24 5.76 -2.80 -10.24
N MET A 25 5.08 -3.34 -9.23
CA MET A 25 5.66 -3.49 -7.91
C MET A 25 6.85 -4.45 -7.91
N SER A 26 7.68 -4.39 -6.88
CA SER A 26 8.82 -5.31 -6.75
C SER A 26 8.37 -6.77 -6.66
N ALA A 27 9.26 -7.69 -7.02
CA ALA A 27 9.00 -9.11 -6.92
C ALA A 27 8.67 -9.54 -5.49
N ILE A 28 9.33 -8.95 -4.50
CA ILE A 28 9.06 -9.22 -3.08
C ILE A 28 7.62 -8.83 -2.73
N MET A 29 7.20 -7.64 -3.14
CA MET A 29 5.83 -7.17 -2.92
C MET A 29 4.82 -8.06 -3.63
N LYS A 30 5.10 -8.42 -4.89
CA LYS A 30 4.22 -9.29 -5.67
C LYS A 30 4.08 -10.67 -5.04
N THR A 31 5.17 -11.21 -4.48
CA THR A 31 5.13 -12.48 -3.76
C THR A 31 4.19 -12.41 -2.56
N PHE A 32 4.25 -11.30 -1.80
CA PHE A 32 3.32 -11.09 -0.71
C PHE A 32 1.87 -11.08 -1.20
N PHE A 33 1.59 -10.34 -2.28
CA PHE A 33 0.24 -10.27 -2.85
C PHE A 33 -0.24 -11.61 -3.37
N ASP A 34 0.64 -12.37 -4.04
CA ASP A 34 0.27 -13.69 -4.55
C ASP A 34 -0.13 -14.63 -3.40
N ARG A 35 0.52 -14.50 -2.26
CA ARG A 35 0.24 -15.33 -1.09
C ARG A 35 -1.02 -14.91 -0.33
N LEU A 36 -1.64 -13.79 -0.67
CA LEU A 36 -2.95 -13.43 -0.12
C LEU A 36 -4.00 -14.51 -0.43
N SER A 37 -3.78 -15.29 -1.47
CA SER A 37 -4.64 -16.44 -1.78
C SER A 37 -4.72 -17.43 -0.62
N ASP A 38 -3.66 -17.56 0.17
CA ASP A 38 -3.66 -18.43 1.36
C ASP A 38 -4.70 -17.97 2.38
N LEU A 39 -4.89 -16.65 2.52
CA LEU A 39 -5.85 -16.08 3.45
C LEU A 39 -7.30 -16.27 2.99
N ILE A 40 -7.50 -16.42 1.68
CA ILE A 40 -8.83 -16.62 1.11
C ILE A 40 -9.22 -18.10 1.13
N ARG A 41 -8.27 -18.98 0.88
CA ARG A 41 -8.53 -20.41 0.66
C ARG A 41 -8.26 -21.28 1.88
N ILE A 42 -7.24 -20.94 2.66
CA ILE A 42 -6.76 -21.77 3.77
C ILE A 42 -7.12 -21.15 5.12
N GLU A 43 -6.69 -19.91 5.36
CA GLU A 43 -6.88 -19.20 6.63
C GLU A 43 -8.00 -18.16 6.50
N LYS A 44 -9.19 -18.61 6.11
CA LYS A 44 -10.34 -17.75 5.80
C LYS A 44 -10.76 -16.86 6.96
N GLY A 45 -10.64 -17.32 8.19
CA GLY A 45 -10.98 -16.53 9.36
C GLY A 45 -10.09 -15.30 9.52
N ILE A 46 -8.81 -15.43 9.19
CA ILE A 46 -7.86 -14.32 9.22
C ILE A 46 -8.10 -13.38 8.05
N GLY A 47 -8.29 -13.93 6.85
CA GLY A 47 -8.57 -13.14 5.66
C GLY A 47 -9.81 -12.27 5.79
N ARG A 48 -10.85 -12.76 6.44
CA ARG A 48 -12.08 -11.99 6.68
C ARG A 48 -11.87 -10.78 7.58
N LYS A 49 -10.84 -10.78 8.43
CA LYS A 49 -10.51 -9.65 9.29
C LYS A 49 -9.97 -8.45 8.52
N LEU A 50 -9.57 -8.63 7.26
CA LEU A 50 -9.17 -7.53 6.39
C LEU A 50 -10.35 -6.62 6.01
N ARG A 51 -11.56 -7.16 5.99
CA ARG A 51 -12.73 -6.39 5.62
C ARG A 51 -12.92 -5.20 6.57
N GLY A 52 -13.06 -4.02 5.99
CA GLY A 52 -13.20 -2.78 6.75
C GLY A 52 -11.88 -2.11 7.14
N LYS A 53 -10.76 -2.81 7.01
CA LYS A 53 -9.44 -2.19 7.21
C LYS A 53 -9.09 -1.28 6.02
N SER A 54 -8.02 -0.53 6.15
CA SER A 54 -7.61 0.45 5.13
C SER A 54 -6.28 0.08 4.51
N LEU A 55 -6.14 0.41 3.23
CA LEU A 55 -4.94 0.18 2.44
C LEU A 55 -4.52 1.48 1.76
N ALA A 56 -3.25 1.80 1.84
CA ALA A 56 -2.63 2.91 1.11
C ALA A 56 -1.34 2.42 0.47
N MET A 57 -0.83 3.17 -0.49
CA MET A 57 0.37 2.75 -1.21
C MET A 57 1.30 3.92 -1.49
N VAL A 58 2.60 3.68 -1.35
CA VAL A 58 3.66 4.61 -1.69
C VAL A 58 4.56 3.95 -2.72
N SER A 59 4.83 4.64 -3.82
CA SER A 59 5.77 4.17 -4.83
C SER A 59 6.97 5.09 -4.94
N CYS A 60 8.10 4.54 -5.40
CA CYS A 60 9.33 5.30 -5.60
C CYS A 60 10.04 4.84 -6.88
N SER A 61 10.59 5.80 -7.61
CA SER A 61 11.41 5.53 -8.78
C SER A 61 12.45 6.64 -8.97
N GLY A 62 13.19 6.59 -10.09
CA GLY A 62 14.14 7.64 -10.46
C GLY A 62 13.51 8.84 -11.16
N HIS A 63 12.20 8.83 -11.39
CA HIS A 63 11.50 9.87 -12.13
C HIS A 63 10.20 10.26 -11.45
N ASP A 64 9.77 11.51 -11.68
CA ASP A 64 8.49 12.00 -11.14
C ASP A 64 7.27 11.33 -11.78
N ASP A 65 7.36 10.94 -13.03
CA ASP A 65 6.25 10.34 -13.74
C ASP A 65 6.08 8.86 -13.40
N ARG A 66 4.84 8.42 -13.41
CA ARG A 66 4.45 7.05 -13.11
C ARG A 66 3.33 6.65 -14.07
N ALA A 67 3.39 5.43 -14.60
CA ALA A 67 2.33 4.93 -15.46
C ALA A 67 0.97 4.99 -14.73
N PRO A 68 -0.09 5.51 -15.38
CA PRO A 68 -1.39 5.68 -14.73
C PRO A 68 -1.99 4.38 -14.17
N GLY A 69 -1.67 3.23 -14.75
CA GLY A 69 -2.16 1.94 -14.31
C GLY A 69 -1.41 1.33 -13.15
N PHE A 70 -0.30 1.93 -12.70
CA PHE A 70 0.51 1.36 -11.62
C PHE A 70 -0.29 1.10 -10.33
N PRO A 71 -1.18 2.01 -9.87
CA PRO A 71 -1.93 1.77 -8.64
C PRO A 71 -3.04 0.72 -8.75
N GLU A 72 -3.45 0.33 -9.95
CA GLU A 72 -4.62 -0.53 -10.13
C GLU A 72 -4.56 -1.86 -9.38
N PRO A 73 -3.44 -2.61 -9.36
CA PRO A 73 -3.39 -3.84 -8.57
C PRO A 73 -3.69 -3.63 -7.08
N PHE A 74 -3.27 -2.50 -6.53
CA PHE A 74 -3.53 -2.16 -5.12
C PHE A 74 -5.00 -1.82 -4.88
N LYS A 75 -5.59 -1.02 -5.78
CA LYS A 75 -7.00 -0.65 -5.70
C LYS A 75 -7.91 -1.87 -5.84
N LEU A 76 -7.66 -2.70 -6.83
CA LEU A 76 -8.45 -3.89 -7.10
C LEU A 76 -8.32 -4.91 -5.97
N THR A 77 -7.13 -5.04 -5.39
CA THR A 77 -6.92 -5.91 -4.24
C THR A 77 -7.70 -5.41 -3.04
N ALA A 78 -7.67 -4.12 -2.76
CA ALA A 78 -8.46 -3.52 -1.68
C ALA A 78 -9.94 -3.81 -1.87
N ASP A 79 -10.47 -3.57 -3.07
CA ASP A 79 -11.87 -3.82 -3.38
C ASP A 79 -12.23 -5.29 -3.16
N TYR A 80 -11.42 -6.20 -3.66
CA TYR A 80 -11.68 -7.62 -3.54
C TYR A 80 -11.71 -8.09 -2.08
N LEU A 81 -10.82 -7.54 -1.26
CA LEU A 81 -10.72 -7.90 0.15
C LEU A 81 -11.68 -7.12 1.06
N GLY A 82 -12.46 -6.20 0.50
CA GLY A 82 -13.39 -5.38 1.28
C GLY A 82 -12.69 -4.30 2.10
N MET A 83 -11.51 -3.88 1.69
CA MET A 83 -10.73 -2.83 2.35
C MET A 83 -11.04 -1.46 1.75
N ASN A 84 -10.77 -0.42 2.54
CA ASN A 84 -10.90 0.96 2.08
C ASN A 84 -9.56 1.41 1.47
N TYR A 85 -9.57 1.78 0.20
CA TYR A 85 -8.38 2.32 -0.45
C TYR A 85 -8.25 3.81 -0.12
N LEU A 86 -7.25 4.18 0.68
CA LEU A 86 -7.08 5.57 1.13
C LEU A 86 -6.32 6.44 0.13
N GLY A 87 -5.75 5.84 -0.87
CA GLY A 87 -5.02 6.56 -1.89
C GLY A 87 -3.57 6.09 -2.02
N ASP A 88 -2.86 6.78 -2.88
CA ASP A 88 -1.46 6.46 -3.17
C ASP A 88 -0.68 7.74 -3.46
N ILE A 89 0.64 7.64 -3.36
CA ILE A 89 1.54 8.74 -3.66
C ILE A 89 2.78 8.18 -4.35
N HIS A 90 3.27 8.93 -5.32
CA HIS A 90 4.54 8.65 -5.98
C HIS A 90 5.62 9.59 -5.47
N THR A 91 6.77 9.01 -5.15
CA THR A 91 7.98 9.74 -4.76
C THR A 91 9.10 9.37 -5.71
N TRP A 92 10.14 10.21 -5.77
CA TRP A 92 11.29 9.93 -6.63
C TRP A 92 12.57 10.46 -6.02
N VAL A 93 13.70 9.91 -6.47
CA VAL A 93 15.03 10.34 -6.08
C VAL A 93 15.77 10.86 -7.29
N GLU A 94 16.67 11.81 -7.08
CA GLU A 94 17.59 12.29 -8.09
C GLU A 94 19.00 11.84 -7.73
N ASP A 95 19.77 11.38 -8.72
CA ASP A 95 21.06 10.72 -8.51
C ASP A 95 22.02 11.49 -7.60
N GLU A 96 22.06 12.82 -7.70
CA GLU A 96 22.99 13.66 -6.93
C GLU A 96 22.39 14.19 -5.64
N VAL A 97 21.08 14.23 -5.51
CA VAL A 97 20.37 14.88 -4.40
C VAL A 97 19.74 13.85 -3.45
N GLY A 98 19.52 12.64 -3.91
CA GLY A 98 18.76 11.64 -3.16
C GLY A 98 17.26 11.91 -3.25
N ILE A 99 16.54 11.76 -2.14
CA ILE A 99 15.09 12.02 -2.13
C ILE A 99 14.83 13.51 -2.34
N THR A 100 13.89 13.83 -3.24
CA THR A 100 13.61 15.22 -3.58
C THR A 100 12.77 15.90 -2.49
N LYS A 101 12.92 17.23 -2.38
CA LYS A 101 12.11 18.02 -1.45
C LYS A 101 10.62 17.88 -1.75
N GLN A 102 10.26 17.85 -3.02
CA GLN A 102 8.86 17.66 -3.44
C GLN A 102 8.32 16.31 -3.01
N SER A 103 9.13 15.25 -3.08
CA SER A 103 8.74 13.92 -2.59
C SER A 103 8.49 13.93 -1.09
N ILE A 104 9.33 14.61 -0.33
CA ILE A 104 9.15 14.75 1.13
C ILE A 104 7.85 15.47 1.44
N GLU A 105 7.57 16.57 0.75
CA GLU A 105 6.34 17.35 0.95
C GLU A 105 5.09 16.53 0.59
N ARG A 106 5.13 15.78 -0.51
CA ARG A 106 4.03 14.88 -0.90
C ARG A 106 3.81 13.80 0.16
N MET A 107 4.89 13.23 0.67
CA MET A 107 4.81 12.20 1.71
C MET A 107 4.16 12.74 2.98
N ASP A 108 4.58 13.91 3.44
CA ASP A 108 4.02 14.53 4.64
C ASP A 108 2.52 14.79 4.48
N GLY A 109 2.11 15.34 3.35
CA GLY A 109 0.69 15.58 3.07
C GLY A 109 -0.12 14.29 3.01
N PHE A 110 0.43 13.26 2.39
CA PHE A 110 -0.20 11.95 2.28
C PHE A 110 -0.36 11.29 3.65
N LEU A 111 0.67 11.30 4.48
CA LEU A 111 0.62 10.70 5.81
C LEU A 111 -0.41 11.41 6.70
N ARG A 112 -0.52 12.74 6.60
CA ARG A 112 -1.55 13.49 7.32
C ARG A 112 -2.95 13.06 6.88
N LYS A 113 -3.16 12.90 5.59
CA LYS A 113 -4.44 12.45 5.02
C LYS A 113 -4.79 11.05 5.51
N VAL A 114 -3.83 10.12 5.51
CA VAL A 114 -4.03 8.76 6.00
C VAL A 114 -4.36 8.75 7.49
N ASN A 115 -3.62 9.51 8.30
CA ASN A 115 -3.88 9.61 9.73
C ASN A 115 -5.26 10.19 10.02
N TYR A 116 -5.67 11.24 9.30
CA TYR A 116 -6.99 11.84 9.43
C TYR A 116 -8.09 10.82 9.14
N SER A 117 -7.98 10.08 8.04
CA SER A 117 -8.96 9.06 7.67
C SER A 117 -9.05 7.95 8.72
N THR A 118 -7.93 7.55 9.29
CA THR A 118 -7.88 6.52 10.33
C THR A 118 -8.55 7.02 11.61
N GLN A 119 -8.30 8.27 12.02
CA GLN A 119 -8.93 8.87 13.20
C GLN A 119 -10.44 8.99 13.05
N GLN A 120 -10.93 9.36 11.87
CA GLN A 120 -12.36 9.45 11.60
C GLN A 120 -13.06 8.11 11.77
N LYS A 121 -12.42 7.01 11.40
CA LYS A 121 -12.99 5.67 11.56
C LYS A 121 -13.04 5.21 13.01
N SER A 122 -12.13 5.70 13.85
CA SER A 122 -12.07 5.35 15.28
C SER A 122 -13.17 6.03 16.09
N GLN A 123 -13.83 7.02 15.51
CA GLN A 123 -14.96 7.73 16.11
C GLN A 123 -16.27 7.16 15.58
#